data_0e4d82886538e57724d7a2bfbcb4765b
#
_entry.id   0e4d82886538e57724d7a2bfbcb4765b
#
_cell.length_a   1.000
_cell.length_b   1.000
_cell.length_c   1.000
_cell.angle_alpha   90.00
_cell.angle_beta   90.00
_cell.angle_gamma   90.00
#
_symmetry.space_group_name_H-M   'P 1'
#
loop_
_entity.id
_entity.type
_entity.pdbx_description
1 polymer ?
#
loop_
_entity_poly.entity_id
_entity_poly.type
_entity_poly.pdbx_seq_one_letter_code
_entity_poly.pdbx_strand_id
1 'polypeptide(L)'
;SLDPAISYARASGGTGTAVVLKTHPAYQSLPGARWVNWAMITTWFDSNFGFGKPHIGDDIAYSIGFTLPAGAMNASLTGTFYADNRGDGFLNGAPIGGHAATPFEGGFITPASVSAASGFVPGANTLSFKVHDAGGVAGVAFSVTITYFAP
;
A
#
# COMPACT_ATOMS: atom_id res chain seq x y z
N SER A 1 2.81 -16.27 0.46
CA SER A 1 1.63 -16.49 1.34
C SER A 1 0.66 -15.32 1.21
N LEU A 2 -0.62 -15.54 1.50
CA LEU A 2 -1.61 -14.47 1.61
C LEU A 2 -1.35 -13.63 2.84
N ASP A 3 -1.63 -12.31 2.75
CA ASP A 3 -1.74 -11.43 3.91
C ASP A 3 -3.23 -11.16 4.17
N PRO A 4 -3.86 -11.86 5.13
CA PRO A 4 -5.31 -11.78 5.32
C PRO A 4 -5.79 -10.41 5.83
N ALA A 5 -4.89 -9.57 6.30
CA ALA A 5 -5.23 -8.23 6.77
C ALA A 5 -5.34 -7.20 5.64
N ILE A 6 -4.77 -7.48 4.46
CA ILE A 6 -4.70 -6.54 3.36
C ILE A 6 -5.53 -7.03 2.19
N SER A 7 -6.52 -6.24 1.78
CA SER A 7 -7.28 -6.43 0.54
C SER A 7 -6.72 -5.58 -0.59
N TYR A 8 -7.02 -5.97 -1.84
CA TYR A 8 -6.71 -5.15 -3.00
C TYR A 8 -7.93 -4.96 -3.91
N ALA A 9 -7.93 -3.87 -4.66
CA ALA A 9 -8.83 -3.62 -5.79
C ALA A 9 -8.05 -2.96 -6.93
N ARG A 10 -8.22 -3.48 -8.16
CA ARG A 10 -7.53 -2.99 -9.36
C ARG A 10 -8.46 -2.11 -10.17
N ALA A 11 -7.95 -1.03 -10.75
CA ALA A 11 -8.72 -0.16 -11.64
C ALA A 11 -9.19 -0.91 -12.91
N SER A 12 -8.39 -1.83 -13.42
CA SER A 12 -8.74 -2.71 -14.55
C SER A 12 -9.77 -3.80 -14.21
N GLY A 13 -10.17 -3.90 -12.93
CA GLY A 13 -11.08 -4.91 -12.40
C GLY A 13 -10.37 -6.02 -11.61
N GLY A 14 -11.12 -6.60 -10.68
CA GLY A 14 -10.63 -7.63 -9.76
C GLY A 14 -10.33 -7.11 -8.36
N THR A 15 -10.73 -7.92 -7.38
CA THR A 15 -10.51 -7.67 -5.95
C THR A 15 -10.07 -8.96 -5.28
N GLY A 16 -9.43 -8.88 -4.14
CA GLY A 16 -9.02 -10.05 -3.37
C GLY A 16 -8.17 -9.71 -2.15
N THR A 17 -7.53 -10.74 -1.63
CA THR A 17 -6.55 -10.63 -0.55
C THR A 17 -5.16 -10.51 -1.14
N ALA A 18 -4.38 -9.54 -0.64
CA ALA A 18 -3.01 -9.34 -1.09
C ALA A 18 -2.10 -10.53 -0.75
N VAL A 19 -1.08 -10.74 -1.54
CA VAL A 19 -0.06 -11.77 -1.33
C VAL A 19 1.25 -11.14 -0.87
N VAL A 20 1.93 -11.78 0.06
CA VAL A 20 3.28 -11.37 0.50
C VAL A 20 4.28 -11.76 -0.58
N LEU A 21 4.99 -10.78 -1.10
CA LEU A 21 6.03 -10.99 -2.10
C LEU A 21 7.27 -11.63 -1.48
N LYS A 22 7.98 -12.42 -2.27
CA LYS A 22 9.38 -12.71 -1.99
C LYS A 22 10.20 -11.44 -2.19
N THR A 23 11.27 -11.29 -1.41
CA THR A 23 12.16 -10.13 -1.49
C THR A 23 12.67 -9.95 -2.93
N HIS A 24 12.40 -8.78 -3.49
CA HIS A 24 12.95 -8.36 -4.77
C HIS A 24 14.23 -7.56 -4.52
N PRO A 25 15.35 -7.82 -5.26
CA PRO A 25 16.63 -7.15 -4.98
C PRO A 25 16.59 -5.63 -5.09
N ALA A 26 15.70 -5.08 -5.91
CA ALA A 26 15.56 -3.62 -6.08
C ALA A 26 14.68 -2.98 -4.99
N TYR A 27 13.91 -3.77 -4.23
CA TYR A 27 12.98 -3.25 -3.25
C TYR A 27 13.68 -2.94 -1.94
N GLN A 28 13.44 -1.75 -1.43
CA GLN A 28 13.93 -1.35 -0.12
C GLN A 28 13.14 -2.04 0.99
N SER A 29 13.81 -2.31 2.11
CA SER A 29 13.16 -2.88 3.28
C SER A 29 12.70 -1.80 4.25
N LEU A 30 11.52 -1.99 4.83
CA LEU A 30 11.06 -1.25 6.00
C LEU A 30 11.05 -2.19 7.20
N PRO A 31 11.65 -1.80 8.35
CA PRO A 31 11.60 -2.63 9.55
C PRO A 31 10.16 -2.99 9.92
N GLY A 32 9.89 -4.28 10.09
CA GLY A 32 8.58 -4.79 10.44
C GLY A 32 7.54 -4.83 9.32
N ALA A 33 7.83 -4.28 8.14
CA ALA A 33 6.94 -4.30 7.00
C ALA A 33 7.29 -5.40 6.00
N ARG A 34 6.30 -5.75 5.17
CA ARG A 34 6.43 -6.70 4.07
C ARG A 34 5.92 -6.07 2.79
N TRP A 35 6.55 -6.42 1.69
CA TRP A 35 5.99 -6.10 0.37
C TRP A 35 4.82 -7.02 0.07
N VAL A 36 3.73 -6.43 -0.37
CA VAL A 36 2.53 -7.14 -0.80
C VAL A 36 2.12 -6.72 -2.21
N ASN A 37 1.48 -7.64 -2.94
CA ASN A 37 0.96 -7.40 -4.27
C ASN A 37 -0.38 -8.11 -4.44
N TRP A 38 -1.09 -7.81 -5.52
CA TRP A 38 -2.33 -8.47 -5.90
C TRP A 38 -2.11 -9.90 -6.45
N ALA A 39 -0.89 -10.21 -6.95
CA ALA A 39 -0.52 -11.52 -7.45
C ALA A 39 0.83 -11.98 -6.90
N MET A 40 1.00 -13.29 -6.79
CA MET A 40 2.28 -13.88 -6.42
C MET A 40 3.25 -13.78 -7.59
N ILE A 41 4.34 -13.06 -7.39
CA ILE A 41 5.48 -13.05 -8.31
C ILE A 41 6.54 -13.96 -7.74
N THR A 42 6.81 -15.06 -8.41
CA THR A 42 7.74 -16.08 -7.93
C THR A 42 9.15 -15.88 -8.43
N THR A 43 9.29 -15.21 -9.56
CA THR A 43 10.59 -14.88 -10.21
C THR A 43 10.45 -13.58 -10.98
N TRP A 44 11.56 -12.98 -11.39
CA TRP A 44 11.63 -11.86 -12.34
C TRP A 44 10.87 -12.12 -13.66
N PHE A 45 10.59 -13.38 -13.93
CA PHE A 45 10.01 -13.90 -15.14
C PHE A 45 8.79 -14.74 -14.82
N ASP A 46 7.90 -14.24 -13.95
CA ASP A 46 6.65 -14.93 -13.71
C ASP A 46 5.88 -15.05 -15.03
N SER A 47 5.53 -16.28 -15.39
CA SER A 47 4.75 -16.58 -16.58
C SER A 47 3.36 -15.93 -16.60
N ASN A 48 2.87 -15.46 -15.45
CA ASN A 48 1.63 -14.69 -15.36
C ASN A 48 1.79 -13.27 -15.94
N PHE A 49 3.02 -12.74 -15.95
CA PHE A 49 3.35 -11.50 -16.64
C PHE A 49 3.93 -11.74 -18.04
N GLY A 50 4.04 -12.98 -18.47
CA GLY A 50 4.40 -13.46 -19.80
C GLY A 50 5.42 -12.62 -20.55
N PHE A 51 6.57 -13.18 -20.86
CA PHE A 51 7.43 -12.64 -21.93
C PHE A 51 6.56 -12.44 -23.17
N GLY A 52 6.49 -11.21 -23.66
CA GLY A 52 5.76 -10.86 -24.88
C GLY A 52 4.34 -10.32 -24.69
N LYS A 53 3.83 -10.25 -23.47
CA LYS A 53 2.64 -9.42 -23.21
C LYS A 53 3.10 -8.19 -22.47
N PRO A 54 2.94 -6.97 -23.06
CA PRO A 54 3.20 -5.76 -22.30
C PRO A 54 2.26 -5.77 -21.08
N HIS A 55 2.84 -5.77 -19.88
CA HIS A 55 2.06 -5.48 -18.69
C HIS A 55 1.65 -4.00 -18.80
N ILE A 56 0.40 -3.78 -19.12
CA ILE A 56 -0.17 -2.43 -19.13
C ILE A 56 -0.29 -2.03 -17.67
N GLY A 57 0.30 -0.90 -17.31
CA GLY A 57 0.23 -0.35 -15.98
C GLY A 57 -1.22 -0.23 -15.48
N ASP A 58 -1.40 -0.36 -14.18
CA ASP A 58 -2.72 -0.32 -13.53
C ASP A 58 -2.63 0.49 -12.24
N ASP A 59 -3.75 1.01 -11.79
CA ASP A 59 -3.89 1.57 -10.45
C ASP A 59 -4.47 0.50 -9.52
N ILE A 60 -3.78 0.24 -8.40
CA ILE A 60 -4.15 -0.79 -7.46
C ILE A 60 -4.32 -0.16 -6.08
N ALA A 61 -5.48 -0.28 -5.47
CA ALA A 61 -5.71 0.12 -4.08
C ALA A 61 -5.50 -1.08 -3.15
N TYR A 62 -4.60 -0.92 -2.19
CA TYR A 62 -4.38 -1.87 -1.09
C TYR A 62 -4.96 -1.26 0.18
N SER A 63 -5.76 -2.02 0.91
CA SER A 63 -6.50 -1.52 2.08
C SER A 63 -6.35 -2.45 3.29
N ILE A 64 -6.20 -1.83 4.45
CA ILE A 64 -6.21 -2.50 5.75
C ILE A 64 -7.17 -1.79 6.70
N GLY A 65 -8.01 -2.56 7.39
CA GLY A 65 -8.91 -2.04 8.41
C GLY A 65 -8.26 -2.03 9.78
N PHE A 66 -8.61 -1.04 10.60
CA PHE A 66 -8.29 -0.98 12.02
C PHE A 66 -9.45 -0.37 12.81
N THR A 67 -9.49 -0.64 14.12
CA THR A 67 -10.59 -0.16 14.98
C THR A 67 -10.02 0.74 16.07
N LEU A 68 -10.60 1.93 16.23
CA LEU A 68 -10.38 2.77 17.39
C LEU A 68 -11.40 2.41 18.46
N PRO A 69 -10.99 2.28 19.74
CA PRO A 69 -11.94 2.05 20.84
C PRO A 69 -12.90 3.22 20.98
N ALA A 70 -14.09 2.93 21.48
CA ALA A 70 -15.06 3.97 21.82
C ALA A 70 -14.45 4.95 22.85
N GLY A 71 -14.59 6.25 22.61
CA GLY A 71 -14.02 7.28 23.46
C GLY A 71 -12.54 7.60 23.20
N ALA A 72 -11.90 6.98 22.23
CA ALA A 72 -10.56 7.36 21.81
C ALA A 72 -10.51 8.83 21.36
N MET A 73 -9.52 9.57 21.86
CA MET A 73 -9.36 11.01 21.60
C MET A 73 -7.98 11.29 21.01
N ASN A 74 -7.89 12.39 20.24
CA ASN A 74 -6.63 12.89 19.67
C ASN A 74 -5.88 11.82 18.88
N ALA A 75 -6.59 11.04 18.09
CA ALA A 75 -5.98 10.04 17.23
C ALA A 75 -5.12 10.72 16.18
N SER A 76 -3.94 10.18 15.97
CA SER A 76 -3.00 10.61 14.92
C SER A 76 -2.34 9.42 14.26
N LEU A 77 -1.93 9.59 13.01
CA LEU A 77 -1.25 8.60 12.20
C LEU A 77 0.01 9.21 11.62
N THR A 78 1.10 8.47 11.70
CA THR A 78 2.34 8.78 10.97
C THR A 78 2.92 7.50 10.41
N GLY A 79 3.57 7.60 9.27
CA GLY A 79 4.21 6.43 8.69
C GLY A 79 4.96 6.72 7.41
N THR A 80 5.52 5.65 6.88
CA THR A 80 6.32 5.64 5.66
C THR A 80 5.91 4.45 4.81
N PHE A 81 5.93 4.62 3.50
CA PHE A 81 5.67 3.53 2.57
C PHE A 81 6.55 3.62 1.32
N TYR A 82 6.74 2.48 0.70
CA TYR A 82 7.28 2.32 -0.65
C TYR A 82 6.18 1.79 -1.55
N ALA A 83 6.20 2.15 -2.82
CA ALA A 83 5.28 1.65 -3.83
C ALA A 83 5.99 1.48 -5.17
N ASP A 84 5.68 0.44 -5.88
CA ASP A 84 6.20 0.23 -7.23
C ASP A 84 5.06 0.45 -8.25
N ASN A 85 5.07 1.57 -9.00
CA ASN A 85 6.16 2.56 -9.12
C ASN A 85 6.04 3.77 -8.19
N ARG A 86 4.83 4.23 -7.83
CA ARG A 86 4.52 5.34 -6.91
C ARG A 86 3.17 5.11 -6.24
N GLY A 87 2.86 5.85 -5.21
CA GLY A 87 1.56 5.72 -4.55
C GLY A 87 1.17 6.90 -3.68
N ASP A 88 -0.10 6.92 -3.32
CA ASP A 88 -0.72 7.86 -2.41
C ASP A 88 -1.43 7.13 -1.28
N GLY A 89 -1.35 7.66 -0.08
CA GLY A 89 -1.99 7.14 1.12
C GLY A 89 -3.30 7.86 1.44
N PHE A 90 -4.27 7.11 1.95
CA PHE A 90 -5.60 7.62 2.30
C PHE A 90 -6.05 7.05 3.66
N LEU A 91 -6.66 7.90 4.47
CA LEU A 91 -7.38 7.51 5.68
C LEU A 91 -8.88 7.76 5.46
N ASN A 92 -9.70 6.71 5.52
CA ASN A 92 -11.14 6.78 5.27
C ASN A 92 -11.49 7.53 3.96
N GLY A 93 -10.66 7.37 2.93
CA GLY A 93 -10.81 8.02 1.62
C GLY A 93 -10.23 9.44 1.52
N ALA A 94 -9.77 10.04 2.63
CA ALA A 94 -9.11 11.34 2.62
C ALA A 94 -7.59 11.17 2.39
N PRO A 95 -6.96 11.96 1.51
CA PRO A 95 -5.52 11.87 1.24
C PRO A 95 -4.70 12.29 2.46
N ILE A 96 -3.63 11.52 2.76
CA ILE A 96 -2.76 11.74 3.91
C ILE A 96 -1.27 11.81 3.57
N GLY A 97 -0.91 11.80 2.29
CA GLY A 97 0.45 11.91 1.77
C GLY A 97 0.71 10.95 0.63
N GLY A 98 1.85 11.09 -0.04
CA GLY A 98 2.19 10.26 -1.17
C GLY A 98 3.51 10.64 -1.82
N HIS A 99 3.85 9.95 -2.91
CA HIS A 99 4.97 10.29 -3.76
C HIS A 99 4.65 11.52 -4.62
N ALA A 100 5.70 12.22 -5.07
CA ALA A 100 5.53 13.32 -6.01
C ALA A 100 4.77 12.86 -7.27
N ALA A 101 3.99 13.77 -7.84
CA ALA A 101 3.30 13.52 -9.10
C ALA A 101 4.30 13.23 -10.23
N THR A 102 3.79 12.69 -11.33
CA THR A 102 4.55 12.35 -12.53
C THR A 102 5.64 13.37 -12.90
N PRO A 103 6.80 12.93 -13.44
CA PRO A 103 7.07 11.55 -13.90
C PRO A 103 7.79 10.65 -12.89
N PHE A 104 7.54 10.81 -11.60
CA PHE A 104 8.25 10.03 -10.58
C PHE A 104 7.81 8.55 -10.60
N GLU A 105 8.77 7.64 -10.83
CA GLU A 105 8.54 6.20 -10.94
C GLU A 105 9.40 5.37 -9.95
N GLY A 106 10.12 6.04 -9.07
CA GLY A 106 11.11 5.43 -8.17
C GLY A 106 10.61 5.14 -6.75
N GLY A 107 9.30 5.01 -6.55
CA GLY A 107 8.71 4.78 -5.22
C GLY A 107 9.10 3.46 -4.55
N PHE A 108 9.68 2.52 -5.27
CA PHE A 108 10.20 1.28 -4.72
C PHE A 108 11.58 1.44 -4.05
N ILE A 109 12.28 2.54 -4.29
CA ILE A 109 13.57 2.89 -3.67
C ILE A 109 13.52 4.18 -2.87
N THR A 110 12.56 5.07 -3.14
CA THR A 110 12.39 6.34 -2.43
C THR A 110 11.08 6.29 -1.64
N PRO A 111 11.12 6.36 -0.31
CA PRO A 111 9.90 6.29 0.49
C PRO A 111 9.08 7.57 0.40
N ALA A 112 7.77 7.45 0.57
CA ALA A 112 6.87 8.55 0.86
C ALA A 112 6.40 8.51 2.31
N SER A 113 6.07 9.68 2.85
CA SER A 113 5.50 9.82 4.18
C SER A 113 3.99 9.99 4.12
N VAL A 114 3.32 9.46 5.12
CA VAL A 114 1.89 9.68 5.39
C VAL A 114 1.70 10.21 6.80
N SER A 115 0.77 11.15 6.97
CA SER A 115 0.41 11.67 8.28
C SER A 115 -1.04 12.17 8.30
N ALA A 116 -1.72 11.98 9.44
CA ALA A 116 -3.05 12.51 9.69
C ALA A 116 -3.21 12.84 11.17
N ALA A 117 -3.75 14.03 11.47
CA ALA A 117 -4.18 14.43 12.81
C ALA A 117 -5.71 14.52 12.93
N SER A 118 -6.44 14.17 11.87
CA SER A 118 -7.89 14.17 11.78
C SER A 118 -8.35 13.13 10.75
N GLY A 119 -9.67 13.01 10.55
CA GLY A 119 -10.25 12.05 9.59
C GLY A 119 -10.51 10.67 10.18
N PHE A 120 -10.20 10.45 11.46
CA PHE A 120 -10.55 9.23 12.18
C PHE A 120 -12.04 9.26 12.58
N VAL A 121 -12.64 8.07 12.58
CA VAL A 121 -14.00 7.88 13.10
C VAL A 121 -14.00 6.90 14.27
N PRO A 122 -14.95 7.00 15.22
CA PRO A 122 -15.12 5.98 16.25
C PRO A 122 -15.40 4.61 15.61
N GLY A 123 -14.75 3.56 16.10
CA GLY A 123 -14.89 2.22 15.55
C GLY A 123 -14.02 1.98 14.31
N ALA A 124 -14.60 1.42 13.26
CA ALA A 124 -13.86 0.96 12.09
C ALA A 124 -13.33 2.09 11.22
N ASN A 125 -12.04 2.02 10.91
CA ASN A 125 -11.32 2.91 10.01
C ASN A 125 -10.61 2.10 8.94
N THR A 126 -10.33 2.74 7.81
CA THR A 126 -9.59 2.13 6.70
C THR A 126 -8.40 2.98 6.32
N LEU A 127 -7.22 2.37 6.32
CA LEU A 127 -6.01 2.91 5.70
C LEU A 127 -5.88 2.27 4.33
N SER A 128 -5.64 3.05 3.30
CA SER A 128 -5.39 2.52 1.97
C SER A 128 -4.24 3.23 1.26
N PHE A 129 -3.59 2.48 0.37
CA PHE A 129 -2.54 2.99 -0.51
C PHE A 129 -2.96 2.70 -1.95
N LYS A 130 -3.14 3.76 -2.72
CA LYS A 130 -3.37 3.65 -4.16
C LYS A 130 -2.01 3.68 -4.86
N VAL A 131 -1.64 2.57 -5.47
CA VAL A 131 -0.37 2.37 -6.16
C VAL A 131 -0.59 2.49 -7.65
N HIS A 132 0.18 3.34 -8.29
CA HIS A 132 0.30 3.40 -9.73
C HIS A 132 1.43 2.48 -10.17
N ASP A 133 1.09 1.48 -10.96
CA ASP A 133 2.00 0.54 -11.59
C ASP A 133 2.14 0.91 -13.06
N ALA A 134 3.35 1.33 -13.46
CA ALA A 134 3.66 1.69 -14.84
C ALA A 134 3.93 0.46 -15.72
N GLY A 135 3.90 -0.72 -15.14
CA GLY A 135 4.14 -2.00 -15.79
C GLY A 135 5.29 -2.77 -15.17
N GLY A 136 5.23 -4.09 -15.26
CA GLY A 136 6.23 -4.99 -14.68
C GLY A 136 5.82 -5.54 -13.33
N VAL A 137 6.63 -5.34 -12.31
CA VAL A 137 6.34 -5.75 -10.93
C VAL A 137 5.65 -4.62 -10.21
N ALA A 138 4.55 -4.91 -9.53
CA ALA A 138 3.84 -3.95 -8.69
C ALA A 138 3.91 -4.37 -7.21
N GLY A 139 3.71 -3.42 -6.31
CA GLY A 139 3.60 -3.74 -4.89
C GLY A 139 3.66 -2.51 -4.00
N VAL A 140 3.37 -2.75 -2.72
CA VAL A 140 3.47 -1.76 -1.66
C VAL A 140 4.07 -2.38 -0.41
N ALA A 141 4.87 -1.61 0.31
CA ALA A 141 5.30 -1.92 1.66
C ALA A 141 5.11 -0.68 2.53
N PHE A 142 4.54 -0.82 3.70
CA PHE A 142 4.29 0.31 4.59
C PHE A 142 4.52 -0.05 6.05
N SER A 143 4.91 0.97 6.82
CA SER A 143 5.00 0.95 8.28
C SER A 143 4.32 2.20 8.82
N VAL A 144 3.23 2.02 9.54
CA VAL A 144 2.37 3.10 10.04
C VAL A 144 2.09 2.89 11.51
N THR A 145 2.20 3.97 12.28
CA THR A 145 1.86 4.01 13.68
C THR A 145 0.63 4.89 13.89
N ILE A 146 -0.33 4.37 14.63
CA ILE A 146 -1.52 5.10 15.05
C ILE A 146 -1.44 5.26 16.56
N THR A 147 -1.55 6.51 17.03
CA THR A 147 -1.56 6.86 18.45
C THR A 147 -2.88 7.52 18.80
N TYR A 148 -3.38 7.29 19.99
CA TYR A 148 -4.60 7.92 20.53
C TYR A 148 -4.55 7.87 22.06
N PHE A 149 -5.32 8.74 22.71
CA PHE A 149 -5.58 8.60 24.14
C PHE A 149 -6.75 7.64 24.33
N ALA A 150 -6.54 6.61 25.15
CA ALA A 150 -7.60 5.71 25.56
C ALA A 150 -8.58 6.44 26.49
N PRO A 151 -9.85 6.03 26.51
CA PRO A 151 -10.85 6.58 27.42
C PRO A 151 -10.54 6.24 28.89
#